data_ed717ec846346eea2a26461cb6b95eef
#
_entry.id   ed717ec846346eea2a26461cb6b95eef
#
_cell.length_a   1.000
_cell.length_b   1.000
_cell.length_c   1.000
_cell.angle_alpha   90.00
_cell.angle_beta   90.00
_cell.angle_gamma   90.00
#
_symmetry.space_group_name_H-M   'P 1'
#
loop_
_entity.id
_entity.type
_entity.pdbx_description
1 polymer ?
#
loop_
_entity_poly.entity_id
_entity_poly.type
_entity_poly.pdbx_seq_one_letter_code
_entity_poly.pdbx_strand_id
1 'polypeptide(L)'
;MASAKGMNSTKNHITRRAFVSGAIAVASGLVMLSFPDRASASEGLAAANLAPAETNFVDSLGRTVSIAKPISSVVPLGIYAQTLMETLYPDALASLAKEVSGDAADFAEAGLADNVSLVETGTPKANFGKDVDFAQIAVLAPDMVLQAGVPRAGVAEELERVQSETCVPCVFLDISYGKLQESYRILGRLLGCEDRAEELAAYIEDAQCRAKAAMTDGAEKLRVFYGPRVAGKKVTAGVSVQVDVMTSLGLEPVTRPYDFEGHTVDFAALAEEDPDFILLDDTSFPAEFFSCEEEVHDLWKGVRAVGEGRFAVAPALMHSVLGSAIFAQSIGMFWMGFALWPERFRESMVAELQCFYRLFYNMGKTQAYFESLIG
;
A
#
# COMPACT_ATOMS: atom_id res chain seq x y z
N MET A 1 30.01 8.48 -44.94
CA MET A 1 29.00 8.00 -45.90
C MET A 1 28.42 6.72 -45.44
N ALA A 2 27.09 6.59 -45.50
CA ALA A 2 26.17 5.50 -45.14
C ALA A 2 25.59 5.66 -43.73
N SER A 3 24.49 6.22 -43.58
CA SER A 3 23.07 6.00 -43.86
C SER A 3 22.40 5.20 -42.74
N ALA A 4 21.74 5.97 -41.88
CA ALA A 4 20.80 5.46 -40.84
C ALA A 4 19.49 5.03 -41.50
N LYS A 5 19.06 3.80 -41.24
CA LYS A 5 17.70 3.30 -41.55
C LYS A 5 16.87 3.37 -40.29
N GLY A 6 15.81 4.21 -40.36
CA GLY A 6 14.80 4.27 -39.34
C GLY A 6 13.98 2.98 -39.25
N MET A 7 13.67 2.60 -38.02
CA MET A 7 12.64 1.59 -37.73
C MET A 7 11.41 2.30 -37.19
N ASN A 8 10.37 2.28 -38.05
CA ASN A 8 9.00 2.69 -37.70
C ASN A 8 8.44 1.72 -36.65
N SER A 9 8.19 2.21 -35.46
CA SER A 9 7.41 1.49 -34.45
C SER A 9 5.93 1.82 -34.63
N THR A 10 5.20 0.88 -35.20
CA THR A 10 3.73 0.91 -35.26
C THR A 10 3.18 0.68 -33.86
N LYS A 11 2.64 1.74 -33.26
CA LYS A 11 1.85 1.68 -32.01
C LYS A 11 0.54 0.95 -32.29
N ASN A 12 0.40 -0.27 -31.84
CA ASN A 12 -0.88 -0.96 -31.77
C ASN A 12 -1.63 -0.45 -30.52
N HIS A 13 -2.63 0.39 -30.75
CA HIS A 13 -3.62 0.76 -29.73
C HIS A 13 -4.55 -0.45 -29.51
N ILE A 14 -4.37 -1.14 -28.38
CA ILE A 14 -5.34 -2.11 -27.88
C ILE A 14 -6.35 -1.33 -27.01
N THR A 15 -7.57 -1.26 -27.48
CA THR A 15 -8.67 -0.52 -26.85
C THR A 15 -9.16 -1.24 -25.59
N ARG A 16 -9.39 -0.45 -24.52
CA ARG A 16 -9.80 -0.79 -23.14
C ARG A 16 -11.12 -1.59 -22.96
N ARG A 17 -11.62 -2.32 -23.93
CA ARG A 17 -12.97 -2.96 -23.88
C ARG A 17 -13.02 -4.47 -23.77
N ALA A 18 -11.96 -5.17 -23.41
CA ALA A 18 -11.93 -6.63 -23.47
C ALA A 18 -11.64 -7.35 -22.14
N PHE A 19 -11.84 -6.73 -20.97
CA PHE A 19 -11.51 -7.39 -19.69
C PHE A 19 -12.65 -7.41 -18.66
N VAL A 20 -13.88 -7.63 -19.12
CA VAL A 20 -14.98 -8.00 -18.21
C VAL A 20 -15.62 -9.26 -18.77
N SER A 21 -15.09 -10.41 -18.46
CA SER A 21 -15.74 -11.72 -18.44
C SER A 21 -14.70 -12.84 -18.27
N GLY A 22 -14.37 -13.14 -17.04
CA GLY A 22 -13.65 -14.35 -16.65
C GLY A 22 -14.35 -14.98 -15.45
N ALA A 23 -15.53 -15.56 -15.69
CA ALA A 23 -16.27 -16.29 -14.67
C ALA A 23 -15.55 -17.60 -14.35
N ILE A 24 -15.29 -17.85 -13.08
CA ILE A 24 -14.84 -19.13 -12.53
C ILE A 24 -16.02 -20.10 -12.61
N ALA A 25 -15.90 -21.10 -13.47
CA ALA A 25 -16.84 -22.22 -13.53
C ALA A 25 -16.45 -23.27 -12.50
N VAL A 26 -17.17 -23.34 -11.39
CA VAL A 26 -17.23 -24.55 -10.56
C VAL A 26 -18.40 -25.39 -11.08
N ALA A 27 -18.09 -26.58 -11.60
CA ALA A 27 -19.04 -27.50 -12.13
C ALA A 27 -19.91 -28.10 -11.02
N SER A 28 -21.21 -27.91 -11.09
CA SER A 28 -22.23 -28.90 -10.69
C SER A 28 -23.61 -28.44 -11.13
N GLY A 29 -24.27 -29.24 -12.00
CA GLY A 29 -25.72 -29.29 -12.13
C GLY A 29 -26.34 -28.39 -13.19
N LEU A 30 -26.55 -29.04 -14.35
CA LEU A 30 -27.33 -28.57 -15.51
C LEU A 30 -28.77 -28.29 -15.12
N VAL A 31 -29.24 -27.04 -15.25
CA VAL A 31 -30.65 -26.72 -15.48
C VAL A 31 -30.70 -25.70 -16.61
N MET A 32 -31.21 -26.15 -17.75
CA MET A 32 -31.51 -25.32 -18.92
C MET A 32 -32.76 -24.47 -18.62
N LEU A 33 -32.60 -23.15 -18.55
CA LEU A 33 -33.71 -22.20 -18.63
C LEU A 33 -33.55 -21.39 -19.92
N SER A 34 -34.47 -21.63 -20.87
CA SER A 34 -34.61 -20.91 -22.12
C SER A 34 -35.11 -19.48 -21.83
N PHE A 35 -34.40 -18.48 -22.31
CA PHE A 35 -34.87 -17.09 -22.32
C PHE A 35 -35.40 -16.75 -23.73
N PRO A 36 -36.56 -16.10 -23.86
CA PRO A 36 -37.09 -15.70 -25.15
C PRO A 36 -36.37 -14.47 -25.71
N ASP A 37 -36.16 -14.50 -27.01
CA ASP A 37 -35.73 -13.39 -27.86
C ASP A 37 -36.51 -12.11 -27.55
N ARG A 38 -35.81 -11.04 -27.31
CA ARG A 38 -36.40 -9.69 -27.27
C ARG A 38 -35.91 -8.91 -28.48
N ALA A 39 -36.79 -8.87 -29.48
CA ALA A 39 -36.67 -8.01 -30.64
C ALA A 39 -36.57 -6.52 -30.25
N SER A 40 -35.78 -5.83 -31.07
CA SER A 40 -35.57 -4.40 -31.16
C SER A 40 -36.81 -3.53 -30.93
N ALA A 41 -36.72 -2.60 -30.00
CA ALA A 41 -37.44 -1.35 -30.02
C ALA A 41 -36.42 -0.22 -29.83
N SER A 42 -36.00 0.39 -30.94
CA SER A 42 -35.32 1.66 -30.97
C SER A 42 -36.39 2.76 -30.73
N GLU A 43 -36.52 3.20 -29.49
CA GLU A 43 -37.13 4.48 -29.18
C GLU A 43 -36.10 5.36 -28.47
N GLY A 44 -35.83 6.51 -29.11
CA GLY A 44 -34.93 7.52 -28.63
C GLY A 44 -35.38 8.06 -27.27
N LEU A 45 -34.75 7.62 -26.21
CA LEU A 45 -34.70 8.40 -24.98
C LEU A 45 -33.67 9.52 -25.16
N ALA A 46 -34.17 10.74 -25.30
CA ALA A 46 -33.36 11.93 -25.06
C ALA A 46 -32.61 11.73 -23.73
N ALA A 47 -31.29 11.75 -23.80
CA ALA A 47 -30.46 11.81 -22.61
C ALA A 47 -30.86 13.09 -21.85
N ALA A 48 -31.69 12.93 -20.83
CA ALA A 48 -31.87 13.97 -19.85
C ALA A 48 -30.48 14.21 -19.25
N ASN A 49 -29.97 15.44 -19.44
CA ASN A 49 -28.82 15.96 -18.70
C ASN A 49 -29.24 16.06 -17.21
N LEU A 50 -29.28 14.96 -16.52
CA LEU A 50 -29.33 14.93 -15.07
C LEU A 50 -27.97 15.41 -14.63
N ALA A 51 -27.93 16.55 -13.95
CA ALA A 51 -26.74 17.00 -13.23
C ALA A 51 -26.24 15.83 -12.38
N PRO A 52 -24.93 15.58 -12.30
CA PRO A 52 -24.39 14.50 -11.49
C PRO A 52 -24.96 14.62 -10.06
N ALA A 53 -25.41 13.51 -9.50
CA ALA A 53 -25.94 13.49 -8.16
C ALA A 53 -24.82 13.83 -7.17
N GLU A 54 -24.91 14.98 -6.53
CA GLU A 54 -23.99 15.35 -5.46
C GLU A 54 -24.31 14.54 -4.20
N THR A 55 -23.28 14.00 -3.58
CA THR A 55 -23.38 13.27 -2.30
C THR A 55 -22.51 13.98 -1.28
N ASN A 56 -23.11 14.36 -0.15
CA ASN A 56 -22.35 14.83 0.99
C ASN A 56 -21.74 13.66 1.71
N PHE A 57 -20.41 13.66 1.79
CA PHE A 57 -19.62 12.63 2.42
C PHE A 57 -18.87 13.20 3.63
N VAL A 58 -18.86 12.48 4.76
CA VAL A 58 -18.07 12.85 5.93
C VAL A 58 -16.79 12.02 5.92
N ASP A 59 -15.64 12.67 5.78
CA ASP A 59 -14.35 12.02 5.75
C ASP A 59 -13.82 11.65 7.16
N SER A 60 -12.68 10.99 7.24
CA SER A 60 -12.11 10.52 8.51
C SER A 60 -11.65 11.65 9.44
N LEU A 61 -11.60 12.90 8.99
CA LEU A 61 -11.33 14.09 9.79
C LEU A 61 -12.64 14.76 10.30
N GLY A 62 -13.81 14.21 9.95
CA GLY A 62 -15.10 14.79 10.25
C GLY A 62 -15.51 15.96 9.35
N ARG A 63 -14.80 16.19 8.23
CA ARG A 63 -15.15 17.23 7.26
C ARG A 63 -16.26 16.73 6.33
N THR A 64 -17.23 17.59 6.05
CA THR A 64 -18.26 17.30 5.03
C THR A 64 -17.73 17.75 3.66
N VAL A 65 -17.61 16.80 2.73
CA VAL A 65 -17.14 17.02 1.36
C VAL A 65 -18.29 16.70 0.40
N SER A 66 -18.63 17.64 -0.49
CA SER A 66 -19.61 17.43 -1.55
C SER A 66 -18.89 16.84 -2.77
N ILE A 67 -19.31 15.65 -3.20
CA ILE A 67 -18.68 14.90 -4.29
C ILE A 67 -19.73 14.54 -5.32
N ALA A 68 -19.46 14.85 -6.61
CA ALA A 68 -20.30 14.39 -7.69
C ALA A 68 -20.09 12.89 -7.97
N LYS A 69 -21.15 12.14 -8.25
CA LYS A 69 -21.08 10.72 -8.61
C LYS A 69 -21.53 10.50 -10.06
N PRO A 70 -21.01 9.48 -10.75
CA PRO A 70 -20.00 8.50 -10.32
C PRO A 70 -18.59 9.07 -10.27
N ILE A 71 -17.73 8.52 -9.38
CA ILE A 71 -16.30 8.85 -9.30
C ILE A 71 -15.55 7.87 -10.22
N SER A 72 -14.84 8.39 -11.20
CA SER A 72 -14.09 7.63 -12.20
C SER A 72 -12.64 8.07 -12.37
N SER A 73 -12.27 9.18 -11.72
CA SER A 73 -10.96 9.80 -11.84
C SER A 73 -10.50 10.32 -10.48
N VAL A 74 -9.44 9.75 -9.93
CA VAL A 74 -8.92 10.06 -8.60
C VAL A 74 -7.44 10.41 -8.68
N VAL A 75 -7.06 11.53 -8.09
CA VAL A 75 -5.66 11.92 -7.87
C VAL A 75 -5.26 11.56 -6.44
N PRO A 76 -4.31 10.65 -6.23
CA PRO A 76 -3.81 10.34 -4.89
C PRO A 76 -2.79 11.39 -4.44
N LEU A 77 -2.88 11.82 -3.18
CA LEU A 77 -1.86 12.62 -2.51
C LEU A 77 -1.07 11.75 -1.53
N GLY A 78 0.11 11.36 -1.93
CA GLY A 78 0.97 10.50 -1.14
C GLY A 78 0.80 9.01 -1.44
N ILE A 79 1.85 8.27 -1.09
CA ILE A 79 1.97 6.83 -1.42
C ILE A 79 0.86 5.98 -0.79
N TYR A 80 0.34 6.36 0.36
CA TYR A 80 -0.72 5.61 1.03
C TYR A 80 -2.03 5.66 0.24
N ALA A 81 -2.43 6.84 -0.23
CA ALA A 81 -3.61 6.98 -1.09
C ALA A 81 -3.43 6.26 -2.42
N GLN A 82 -2.23 6.35 -3.01
CA GLN A 82 -1.90 5.64 -4.25
C GLN A 82 -2.04 4.13 -4.08
N THR A 83 -1.45 3.54 -3.05
CA THR A 83 -1.50 2.09 -2.83
C THR A 83 -2.89 1.58 -2.48
N LEU A 84 -3.73 2.37 -1.80
CA LEU A 84 -5.14 2.03 -1.62
C LEU A 84 -5.89 1.94 -2.96
N MET A 85 -5.66 2.90 -3.86
CA MET A 85 -6.28 2.90 -5.19
C MET A 85 -5.76 1.77 -6.06
N GLU A 86 -4.45 1.47 -6.06
CA GLU A 86 -3.82 0.39 -6.81
C GLU A 86 -4.42 -0.99 -6.47
N THR A 87 -4.76 -1.20 -5.19
CA THR A 87 -5.30 -2.48 -4.72
C THR A 87 -6.82 -2.60 -4.82
N LEU A 88 -7.53 -1.47 -4.73
CA LEU A 88 -8.99 -1.45 -4.74
C LEU A 88 -9.56 -1.19 -6.13
N TYR A 89 -9.13 -0.10 -6.78
CA TYR A 89 -9.70 0.34 -8.06
C TYR A 89 -8.66 1.11 -8.90
N PRO A 90 -7.64 0.41 -9.44
CA PRO A 90 -6.54 1.05 -10.18
C PRO A 90 -6.98 1.81 -11.43
N ASP A 91 -8.09 1.40 -12.07
CA ASP A 91 -8.61 2.04 -13.28
C ASP A 91 -9.07 3.48 -13.07
N ALA A 92 -9.36 3.87 -11.82
CA ALA A 92 -9.74 5.24 -11.49
C ALA A 92 -8.54 6.15 -11.17
N LEU A 93 -7.31 5.65 -11.16
CA LEU A 93 -6.12 6.49 -10.96
C LEU A 93 -5.92 7.45 -12.13
N ALA A 94 -5.91 8.76 -11.85
CA ALA A 94 -5.64 9.81 -12.83
C ALA A 94 -4.17 10.23 -12.86
N SER A 95 -3.43 9.97 -11.78
CA SER A 95 -2.01 10.29 -11.63
C SER A 95 -1.37 9.40 -10.57
N LEU A 96 -0.06 9.53 -10.40
CA LEU A 96 0.69 8.94 -9.28
C LEU A 96 1.11 10.04 -8.30
N ALA A 97 1.12 9.72 -7.03
CA ALA A 97 1.73 10.57 -6.01
C ALA A 97 3.26 10.45 -6.04
N LYS A 98 3.75 9.29 -6.45
CA LYS A 98 5.16 8.96 -6.56
C LYS A 98 5.35 7.88 -7.62
N GLU A 99 6.48 7.94 -8.31
CA GLU A 99 6.90 6.88 -9.24
C GLU A 99 6.82 5.49 -8.56
N VAL A 100 6.31 4.53 -9.29
CA VAL A 100 6.18 3.15 -8.83
C VAL A 100 7.59 2.51 -8.83
N SER A 101 8.02 2.04 -7.66
CA SER A 101 9.29 1.32 -7.52
C SER A 101 9.01 -0.18 -7.47
N GLY A 102 9.62 -0.95 -8.36
CA GLY A 102 9.47 -2.41 -8.42
C GLY A 102 9.83 -2.96 -9.79
N ASP A 103 9.69 -4.27 -9.98
CA ASP A 103 9.92 -4.92 -11.26
C ASP A 103 8.76 -4.62 -12.22
N ALA A 104 9.07 -4.11 -13.41
CA ALA A 104 8.08 -3.82 -14.45
C ALA A 104 7.27 -5.06 -14.86
N ALA A 105 7.84 -6.27 -14.76
CA ALA A 105 7.13 -7.51 -15.02
C ALA A 105 6.06 -7.80 -13.94
N ASP A 106 6.37 -7.54 -12.68
CA ASP A 106 5.41 -7.71 -11.58
C ASP A 106 4.25 -6.70 -11.70
N PHE A 107 4.51 -5.44 -12.06
CA PHE A 107 3.45 -4.48 -12.33
C PHE A 107 2.57 -4.87 -13.51
N ALA A 108 3.17 -5.44 -14.57
CA ALA A 108 2.41 -5.93 -15.71
C ALA A 108 1.52 -7.12 -15.33
N GLU A 109 2.05 -8.07 -14.54
CA GLU A 109 1.28 -9.23 -14.05
C GLU A 109 0.14 -8.79 -13.12
N ALA A 110 0.37 -7.78 -12.27
CA ALA A 110 -0.65 -7.21 -11.39
C ALA A 110 -1.72 -6.38 -12.13
N GLY A 111 -1.56 -6.13 -13.42
CA GLY A 111 -2.47 -5.28 -14.19
C GLY A 111 -2.25 -3.77 -13.96
N LEU A 112 -1.12 -3.37 -13.37
CA LEU A 112 -0.77 -1.99 -13.03
C LEU A 112 0.18 -1.34 -14.05
N ALA A 113 0.49 -2.01 -15.16
CA ALA A 113 1.45 -1.51 -16.15
C ALA A 113 1.05 -0.16 -16.77
N ASP A 114 -0.25 0.09 -16.95
CA ASP A 114 -0.75 1.35 -17.49
C ASP A 114 -0.53 2.52 -16.51
N ASN A 115 -0.48 2.25 -15.20
CA ASN A 115 -0.25 3.26 -14.17
C ASN A 115 1.18 3.81 -14.21
N VAL A 116 2.15 3.03 -14.67
CA VAL A 116 3.57 3.46 -14.79
C VAL A 116 3.75 4.66 -15.71
N SER A 117 2.83 4.87 -16.64
CA SER A 117 2.84 6.01 -17.57
C SER A 117 2.09 7.25 -17.07
N LEU A 118 1.47 7.19 -15.89
CA LEU A 118 0.77 8.31 -15.29
C LEU A 118 1.76 9.37 -14.79
N VAL A 119 1.34 10.64 -14.88
CA VAL A 119 2.14 11.75 -14.37
C VAL A 119 2.13 11.78 -12.85
N GLU A 120 3.24 12.20 -12.24
CA GLU A 120 3.30 12.44 -10.81
C GLU A 120 2.71 13.80 -10.46
N THR A 121 1.78 13.83 -9.50
CA THR A 121 1.21 15.07 -8.95
C THR A 121 1.79 15.44 -7.58
N GLY A 122 2.62 14.57 -7.03
CA GLY A 122 3.39 14.84 -5.82
C GLY A 122 2.69 14.46 -4.52
N THR A 123 3.36 14.82 -3.44
CA THR A 123 2.91 14.53 -2.07
C THR A 123 3.12 15.78 -1.22
N PRO A 124 2.20 16.15 -0.31
CA PRO A 124 2.40 17.26 0.60
C PRO A 124 3.72 17.12 1.38
N LYS A 125 4.44 18.24 1.57
CA LYS A 125 5.76 18.24 2.25
C LYS A 125 5.76 17.54 3.60
N ALA A 126 4.70 17.70 4.37
CA ALA A 126 4.56 17.06 5.67
C ALA A 126 4.54 15.52 5.62
N ASN A 127 4.35 14.92 4.43
CA ASN A 127 4.38 13.48 4.19
C ASN A 127 5.68 13.03 3.47
N PHE A 128 6.77 13.77 3.61
CA PHE A 128 8.10 13.43 3.05
C PHE A 128 8.19 13.35 1.52
N GLY A 129 7.33 14.05 0.79
CA GLY A 129 7.32 14.04 -0.66
C GLY A 129 7.63 15.40 -1.31
N LYS A 130 7.48 15.44 -2.63
CA LYS A 130 7.51 16.67 -3.44
C LYS A 130 6.32 17.56 -3.06
N ASP A 131 6.44 18.86 -3.32
CA ASP A 131 5.29 19.76 -3.25
C ASP A 131 4.19 19.26 -4.19
N VAL A 132 2.95 19.45 -3.80
CA VAL A 132 1.79 19.11 -4.64
C VAL A 132 1.76 20.03 -5.85
N ASP A 133 1.66 19.44 -7.04
CA ASP A 133 1.47 20.19 -8.28
C ASP A 133 -0.01 20.50 -8.51
N PHE A 134 -0.48 21.59 -7.94
CA PHE A 134 -1.86 22.05 -8.06
C PHE A 134 -2.26 22.32 -9.51
N ALA A 135 -1.32 22.84 -10.33
CA ALA A 135 -1.59 23.13 -11.73
C ALA A 135 -1.85 21.83 -12.51
N GLN A 136 -1.06 20.80 -12.26
CA GLN A 136 -1.26 19.50 -12.89
C GLN A 136 -2.57 18.85 -12.45
N ILE A 137 -2.93 18.93 -11.16
CA ILE A 137 -4.23 18.43 -10.66
C ILE A 137 -5.39 19.17 -11.35
N ALA A 138 -5.30 20.49 -11.47
CA ALA A 138 -6.33 21.28 -12.16
C ALA A 138 -6.47 20.92 -13.64
N VAL A 139 -5.35 20.60 -14.33
CA VAL A 139 -5.35 20.13 -15.73
C VAL A 139 -5.98 18.75 -15.87
N LEU A 140 -5.70 17.84 -14.94
CA LEU A 140 -6.29 16.50 -14.91
C LEU A 140 -7.79 16.53 -14.63
N ALA A 141 -8.27 17.57 -13.92
CA ALA A 141 -9.67 17.77 -13.53
C ALA A 141 -10.33 16.48 -12.99
N PRO A 142 -9.75 15.83 -11.95
CA PRO A 142 -10.28 14.60 -11.43
C PRO A 142 -11.61 14.83 -10.69
N ASP A 143 -12.37 13.76 -10.50
CA ASP A 143 -13.61 13.81 -9.72
C ASP A 143 -13.31 14.00 -8.21
N MET A 144 -12.14 13.56 -7.76
CA MET A 144 -11.74 13.60 -6.35
C MET A 144 -10.22 13.57 -6.21
N VAL A 145 -9.73 14.28 -5.19
CA VAL A 145 -8.39 14.12 -4.63
C VAL A 145 -8.49 13.27 -3.38
N LEU A 146 -7.68 12.22 -3.27
CA LEU A 146 -7.64 11.33 -2.12
C LEU A 146 -6.33 11.50 -1.36
N GLN A 147 -6.39 11.77 -0.05
CA GLN A 147 -5.27 11.62 0.86
C GLN A 147 -5.58 10.52 1.90
N ALA A 148 -4.58 9.73 2.23
CA ALA A 148 -4.66 8.74 3.30
C ALA A 148 -3.45 8.90 4.23
N GLY A 149 -3.66 8.72 5.54
CA GLY A 149 -2.59 8.88 6.52
C GLY A 149 -3.09 8.69 7.95
N VAL A 150 -2.17 8.82 8.91
CA VAL A 150 -2.55 8.99 10.32
C VAL A 150 -2.98 10.44 10.52
N PRO A 151 -4.17 10.68 11.12
CA PRO A 151 -4.62 12.04 11.41
C PRO A 151 -3.57 12.81 12.24
N ARG A 152 -3.27 14.03 11.79
CA ARG A 152 -2.30 14.92 12.47
C ARG A 152 -2.77 16.37 12.39
N ALA A 153 -2.22 17.20 13.25
CA ALA A 153 -2.47 18.64 13.19
C ALA A 153 -2.08 19.21 11.80
N GLY A 154 -2.90 20.11 11.27
CA GLY A 154 -2.67 20.79 10.00
C GLY A 154 -3.10 20.03 8.74
N VAL A 155 -3.50 18.75 8.84
CA VAL A 155 -3.89 17.98 7.65
C VAL A 155 -5.20 18.47 7.02
N ALA A 156 -6.13 18.94 7.84
CA ALA A 156 -7.39 19.50 7.34
C ALA A 156 -7.14 20.78 6.53
N GLU A 157 -6.31 21.67 7.04
CA GLU A 157 -5.91 22.92 6.40
C GLU A 157 -5.14 22.66 5.09
N GLU A 158 -4.29 21.62 5.06
CA GLU A 158 -3.61 21.20 3.83
C GLU A 158 -4.61 20.79 2.74
N LEU A 159 -5.62 20.00 3.08
CA LEU A 159 -6.65 19.56 2.15
C LEU A 159 -7.57 20.71 1.71
N GLU A 160 -7.92 21.62 2.60
CA GLU A 160 -8.67 22.83 2.26
C GLU A 160 -7.88 23.70 1.27
N ARG A 161 -6.57 23.80 1.44
CA ARG A 161 -5.70 24.48 0.49
C ARG A 161 -5.71 23.78 -0.87
N VAL A 162 -5.52 22.45 -0.93
CA VAL A 162 -5.59 21.69 -2.19
C VAL A 162 -6.94 21.94 -2.88
N GLN A 163 -8.04 21.82 -2.14
CA GLN A 163 -9.38 22.04 -2.67
C GLN A 163 -9.59 23.48 -3.18
N SER A 164 -9.08 24.49 -2.47
CA SER A 164 -9.20 25.89 -2.90
C SER A 164 -8.39 26.21 -4.15
N GLU A 165 -7.17 25.65 -4.27
CA GLU A 165 -6.26 25.88 -5.40
C GLU A 165 -6.68 25.11 -6.67
N THR A 166 -7.32 23.94 -6.51
CA THR A 166 -7.66 23.05 -7.63
C THR A 166 -9.15 23.05 -7.97
N CYS A 167 -10.01 23.53 -7.08
CA CYS A 167 -11.47 23.39 -7.14
C CYS A 167 -11.98 21.94 -7.19
N VAL A 168 -11.16 20.97 -6.74
CA VAL A 168 -11.49 19.55 -6.71
C VAL A 168 -11.79 19.10 -5.28
N PRO A 169 -12.87 18.32 -5.03
CA PRO A 169 -13.17 17.79 -3.71
C PRO A 169 -12.01 16.94 -3.17
N CYS A 170 -11.61 17.17 -1.90
CA CYS A 170 -10.51 16.47 -1.25
C CYS A 170 -11.01 15.63 -0.08
N VAL A 171 -10.76 14.32 -0.09
CA VAL A 171 -11.15 13.36 0.93
C VAL A 171 -9.92 12.86 1.69
N PHE A 172 -10.05 12.72 3.01
CA PHE A 172 -9.05 12.08 3.87
C PHE A 172 -9.56 10.75 4.42
N LEU A 173 -8.69 9.73 4.36
CA LEU A 173 -8.93 8.43 4.98
C LEU A 173 -7.89 8.15 6.07
N ASP A 174 -8.38 7.79 7.26
CA ASP A 174 -7.55 7.39 8.40
C ASP A 174 -7.07 5.95 8.22
N ILE A 175 -5.75 5.78 8.14
CA ILE A 175 -5.10 4.47 8.01
C ILE A 175 -4.30 4.09 9.25
N SER A 176 -4.57 4.71 10.38
CA SER A 176 -4.03 4.28 11.67
C SER A 176 -4.28 2.79 11.88
N TYR A 177 -3.48 2.17 12.74
CA TYR A 177 -3.65 0.77 13.07
C TYR A 177 -5.10 0.46 13.49
N GLY A 178 -5.73 -0.50 12.84
CA GLY A 178 -7.14 -0.87 13.07
C GLY A 178 -8.18 0.03 12.37
N LYS A 179 -7.75 1.02 11.56
CA LYS A 179 -8.65 1.88 10.77
C LYS A 179 -8.62 1.59 9.27
N LEU A 180 -7.62 0.88 8.81
CA LEU A 180 -7.42 0.58 7.40
C LEU A 180 -8.61 -0.15 6.76
N GLN A 181 -9.20 -1.11 7.48
CA GLN A 181 -10.34 -1.89 7.01
C GLN A 181 -11.56 -1.00 6.75
N GLU A 182 -11.85 -0.09 7.68
CA GLU A 182 -12.94 0.88 7.52
C GLU A 182 -12.64 1.84 6.36
N SER A 183 -11.38 2.23 6.18
CA SER A 183 -10.96 3.08 5.06
C SER A 183 -11.16 2.41 3.70
N TYR A 184 -10.91 1.10 3.57
CA TYR A 184 -11.29 0.34 2.38
C TYR A 184 -12.81 0.33 2.16
N ARG A 185 -13.61 0.06 3.19
CA ARG A 185 -15.08 0.07 3.10
C ARG A 185 -15.63 1.44 2.70
N ILE A 186 -15.07 2.51 3.27
CA ILE A 186 -15.42 3.89 2.91
C ILE A 186 -15.11 4.16 1.45
N LEU A 187 -13.89 3.85 1.01
CA LEU A 187 -13.44 4.07 -0.36
C LEU A 187 -14.26 3.23 -1.36
N GLY A 188 -14.60 1.99 -1.01
CA GLY A 188 -15.47 1.13 -1.82
C GLY A 188 -16.85 1.75 -2.05
N ARG A 189 -17.48 2.31 -0.99
CA ARG A 189 -18.77 3.03 -1.12
C ARG A 189 -18.67 4.30 -1.97
N LEU A 190 -17.52 4.99 -1.91
CA LEU A 190 -17.29 6.17 -2.75
C LEU A 190 -17.14 5.81 -4.23
N LEU A 191 -16.43 4.74 -4.52
CA LEU A 191 -16.10 4.30 -5.89
C LEU A 191 -17.13 3.32 -6.49
N GLY A 192 -18.08 2.81 -5.69
CA GLY A 192 -19.07 1.81 -6.13
C GLY A 192 -18.47 0.42 -6.36
N CYS A 193 -17.47 0.05 -5.55
CA CYS A 193 -16.80 -1.27 -5.58
C CYS A 193 -16.79 -1.92 -4.19
N GLU A 194 -17.95 -1.91 -3.51
CA GLU A 194 -18.12 -2.35 -2.12
C GLU A 194 -17.71 -3.80 -1.89
N ASP A 195 -18.05 -4.70 -2.82
CA ASP A 195 -17.73 -6.13 -2.70
C ASP A 195 -16.20 -6.33 -2.64
N ARG A 196 -15.46 -5.64 -3.51
CA ARG A 196 -14.01 -5.70 -3.52
C ARG A 196 -13.40 -5.09 -2.26
N ALA A 197 -13.95 -3.98 -1.81
CA ALA A 197 -13.50 -3.31 -0.59
C ALA A 197 -13.71 -4.20 0.65
N GLU A 198 -14.85 -4.89 0.74
CA GLU A 198 -15.14 -5.83 1.83
C GLU A 198 -14.21 -7.04 1.81
N GLU A 199 -13.92 -7.60 0.62
CA GLU A 199 -12.96 -8.70 0.48
C GLU A 199 -11.57 -8.35 1.05
N LEU A 200 -11.06 -7.15 0.70
CA LEU A 200 -9.78 -6.66 1.21
C LEU A 200 -9.82 -6.37 2.71
N ALA A 201 -10.88 -5.71 3.18
CA ALA A 201 -11.06 -5.37 4.58
C ALA A 201 -11.17 -6.62 5.47
N ALA A 202 -11.98 -7.60 5.05
CA ALA A 202 -12.16 -8.85 5.78
C ALA A 202 -10.86 -9.67 5.87
N TYR A 203 -10.08 -9.72 4.78
CA TYR A 203 -8.76 -10.36 4.81
C TYR A 203 -7.84 -9.70 5.83
N ILE A 204 -7.75 -8.37 5.85
CA ILE A 204 -6.89 -7.64 6.79
C ILE A 204 -7.30 -7.94 8.23
N GLU A 205 -8.60 -7.91 8.55
CA GLU A 205 -9.12 -8.24 9.88
C GLU A 205 -8.76 -9.65 10.31
N ASP A 206 -9.01 -10.64 9.44
CA ASP A 206 -8.72 -12.04 9.71
C ASP A 206 -7.21 -12.28 9.86
N ALA A 207 -6.38 -11.75 8.97
CA ALA A 207 -4.93 -11.88 9.03
C ALA A 207 -4.35 -11.29 10.33
N GLN A 208 -4.83 -10.10 10.73
CA GLN A 208 -4.43 -9.50 12.01
C GLN A 208 -4.82 -10.36 13.22
N CYS A 209 -6.03 -10.92 13.22
CA CYS A 209 -6.49 -11.81 14.29
C CYS A 209 -5.63 -13.09 14.37
N ARG A 210 -5.35 -13.71 13.23
CA ARG A 210 -4.52 -14.94 13.16
C ARG A 210 -3.08 -14.67 13.57
N ALA A 211 -2.46 -13.60 13.10
CA ALA A 211 -1.10 -13.22 13.48
C ALA A 211 -1.00 -12.97 14.99
N LYS A 212 -1.92 -12.23 15.58
CA LYS A 212 -1.97 -11.99 17.03
C LYS A 212 -2.11 -13.30 17.82
N ALA A 213 -3.05 -14.14 17.43
CA ALA A 213 -3.26 -15.43 18.09
C ALA A 213 -1.98 -16.30 18.06
N ALA A 214 -1.30 -16.32 16.90
CA ALA A 214 -0.04 -17.06 16.77
C ALA A 214 1.09 -16.47 17.61
N MET A 215 1.15 -15.15 17.82
CA MET A 215 2.21 -14.49 18.61
C MET A 215 2.01 -14.63 20.12
N THR A 216 0.76 -14.57 20.61
CA THR A 216 0.47 -14.51 22.05
C THR A 216 0.54 -15.86 22.77
N ASP A 217 0.57 -16.97 22.04
CA ASP A 217 0.60 -18.32 22.64
C ASP A 217 1.99 -18.67 23.21
N GLY A 218 2.25 -18.26 24.46
CA GLY A 218 3.47 -18.55 25.20
C GLY A 218 4.73 -17.84 24.72
N ALA A 219 4.61 -16.78 23.95
CA ALA A 219 5.75 -16.01 23.50
C ALA A 219 6.36 -15.16 24.63
N GLU A 220 7.69 -15.14 24.73
CA GLU A 220 8.42 -14.20 25.58
C GLU A 220 8.23 -12.78 25.06
N LYS A 221 8.04 -11.82 25.96
CA LYS A 221 7.91 -10.40 25.60
C LYS A 221 9.27 -9.85 25.19
N LEU A 222 9.51 -9.79 23.89
CA LEU A 222 10.77 -9.28 23.33
C LEU A 222 10.75 -7.76 23.17
N ARG A 223 11.89 -7.13 23.49
CA ARG A 223 12.18 -5.73 23.19
C ARG A 223 12.71 -5.63 21.77
N VAL A 224 11.97 -4.97 20.89
CA VAL A 224 12.25 -4.98 19.45
C VAL A 224 12.46 -3.55 18.95
N PHE A 225 13.57 -3.31 18.27
CA PHE A 225 13.80 -2.09 17.53
C PHE A 225 13.44 -2.32 16.04
N TYR A 226 12.65 -1.41 15.48
CA TYR A 226 12.38 -1.36 14.05
C TYR A 226 13.22 -0.27 13.39
N GLY A 227 14.12 -0.64 12.49
CA GLY A 227 14.99 0.27 11.73
C GLY A 227 14.41 0.55 10.35
N PRO A 228 13.67 1.66 10.17
CA PRO A 228 13.19 2.04 8.85
C PRO A 228 14.33 2.56 7.99
N ARG A 229 14.26 2.34 6.71
CA ARG A 229 15.09 2.88 5.62
C ARG A 229 16.59 3.13 5.89
N VAL A 230 17.39 3.01 4.83
CA VAL A 230 18.83 3.32 4.81
C VAL A 230 19.58 2.60 5.94
N ALA A 231 19.48 1.26 5.96
CA ALA A 231 20.08 0.41 7.00
C ALA A 231 19.69 0.83 8.43
N GLY A 232 18.43 1.25 8.63
CA GLY A 232 17.95 1.70 9.91
C GLY A 232 18.39 3.08 10.34
N LYS A 233 19.10 3.83 9.51
CA LYS A 233 19.65 5.17 9.87
C LYS A 233 18.61 6.29 9.86
N LYS A 234 17.50 6.15 9.11
CA LYS A 234 16.52 7.23 8.93
C LYS A 234 15.16 6.87 9.50
N VAL A 235 14.58 7.78 10.23
CA VAL A 235 13.23 7.70 10.78
C VAL A 235 12.23 8.33 9.81
N THR A 236 11.06 7.72 9.67
CA THR A 236 9.94 8.23 8.87
C THR A 236 8.68 8.33 9.72
N ALA A 237 7.71 9.14 9.29
CA ALA A 237 6.43 9.27 10.00
C ALA A 237 5.65 7.94 10.10
N GLY A 238 5.90 6.99 9.19
CA GLY A 238 5.29 5.66 9.23
C GLY A 238 5.72 4.77 10.39
N VAL A 239 6.79 5.12 11.10
CA VAL A 239 7.28 4.36 12.27
C VAL A 239 6.21 4.23 13.35
N SER A 240 5.35 5.23 13.55
CA SER A 240 4.27 5.17 14.54
C SER A 240 3.33 4.00 14.31
N VAL A 241 3.01 3.70 13.06
CA VAL A 241 2.15 2.57 12.70
C VAL A 241 2.82 1.23 13.00
N GLN A 242 4.14 1.10 12.72
CA GLN A 242 4.89 -0.10 13.05
C GLN A 242 5.03 -0.31 14.55
N VAL A 243 5.17 0.75 15.33
CA VAL A 243 5.14 0.70 16.80
C VAL A 243 3.79 0.16 17.29
N ASP A 244 2.67 0.64 16.73
CA ASP A 244 1.34 0.15 17.08
C ASP A 244 1.15 -1.32 16.67
N VAL A 245 1.64 -1.72 15.50
CA VAL A 245 1.63 -3.12 15.04
C VAL A 245 2.42 -4.01 16.00
N MET A 246 3.67 -3.66 16.33
CA MET A 246 4.51 -4.42 17.28
C MET A 246 3.84 -4.56 18.65
N THR A 247 3.30 -3.45 19.18
CA THR A 247 2.57 -3.44 20.45
C THR A 247 1.36 -4.38 20.40
N SER A 248 0.63 -4.37 19.29
CA SER A 248 -0.54 -5.24 19.10
C SER A 248 -0.20 -6.73 19.06
N LEU A 249 1.03 -7.07 18.70
CA LEU A 249 1.59 -8.43 18.69
C LEU A 249 2.17 -8.84 20.05
N GLY A 250 2.11 -7.98 21.07
CA GLY A 250 2.65 -8.25 22.40
C GLY A 250 4.16 -7.99 22.52
N LEU A 251 4.79 -7.42 21.50
CA LEU A 251 6.19 -7.00 21.55
C LEU A 251 6.33 -5.70 22.34
N GLU A 252 7.54 -5.39 22.79
CA GLU A 252 7.91 -4.13 23.41
C GLU A 252 8.76 -3.29 22.44
N PRO A 253 8.16 -2.29 21.76
CA PRO A 253 8.90 -1.47 20.81
C PRO A 253 9.92 -0.58 21.53
N VAL A 254 11.18 -0.59 21.07
CA VAL A 254 12.22 0.34 21.52
C VAL A 254 12.15 1.60 20.67
N THR A 255 11.67 2.71 21.27
CA THR A 255 11.36 3.95 20.53
C THR A 255 12.25 5.13 20.92
N ARG A 256 12.95 5.09 22.07
CA ARG A 256 13.85 6.16 22.53
C ARG A 256 14.91 6.58 21.49
N PRO A 257 15.48 5.66 20.68
CA PRO A 257 16.47 6.02 19.68
C PRO A 257 15.96 6.87 18.51
N TYR A 258 14.63 7.03 18.35
CA TYR A 258 14.10 7.79 17.22
C TYR A 258 14.20 9.30 17.45
N ASP A 259 14.94 9.96 16.58
CA ASP A 259 14.91 11.42 16.44
C ASP A 259 14.00 11.79 15.26
N PHE A 260 12.75 12.12 15.56
CA PHE A 260 11.77 12.51 14.56
C PHE A 260 12.02 13.90 13.97
N GLU A 261 12.69 14.79 14.70
CA GLU A 261 13.03 16.13 14.20
C GLU A 261 14.21 16.07 13.22
N GLY A 262 15.25 15.33 13.57
CA GLY A 262 16.42 15.11 12.71
C GLY A 262 16.22 14.03 11.66
N HIS A 263 15.10 13.30 11.69
CA HIS A 263 14.84 12.14 10.82
C HIS A 263 15.95 11.09 10.86
N THR A 264 16.53 10.87 12.04
CA THR A 264 17.67 9.97 12.24
C THR A 264 17.45 9.00 13.40
N VAL A 265 18.32 8.00 13.50
CA VAL A 265 18.40 7.08 14.64
C VAL A 265 19.63 7.42 15.47
N ASP A 266 19.45 7.61 16.77
CA ASP A 266 20.55 7.72 17.74
C ASP A 266 21.06 6.31 18.09
N PHE A 267 22.16 5.91 17.48
CA PHE A 267 22.77 4.60 17.69
C PHE A 267 23.40 4.43 19.09
N ALA A 268 23.80 5.52 19.75
CA ALA A 268 24.26 5.44 21.14
C ALA A 268 23.10 5.12 22.07
N ALA A 269 21.97 5.80 21.90
CA ALA A 269 20.75 5.50 22.65
C ALA A 269 20.22 4.08 22.33
N LEU A 270 20.35 3.62 21.07
CA LEU A 270 19.96 2.26 20.69
C LEU A 270 20.81 1.20 21.40
N ALA A 271 22.12 1.42 21.49
CA ALA A 271 23.03 0.53 22.24
C ALA A 271 22.72 0.50 23.74
N GLU A 272 22.38 1.66 24.34
CA GLU A 272 21.97 1.75 25.76
C GLU A 272 20.62 1.03 26.02
N GLU A 273 19.67 1.11 25.09
CA GLU A 273 18.37 0.44 25.20
C GLU A 273 18.48 -1.08 25.07
N ASP A 274 19.54 -1.58 24.46
CA ASP A 274 19.86 -3.00 24.33
C ASP A 274 18.66 -3.87 23.92
N PRO A 275 18.10 -3.67 22.70
CA PRO A 275 16.96 -4.46 22.24
C PRO A 275 17.32 -5.95 22.08
N ASP A 276 16.32 -6.81 22.23
CA ASP A 276 16.49 -8.25 22.05
C ASP A 276 16.58 -8.63 20.57
N PHE A 277 15.93 -7.86 19.70
CA PHE A 277 15.89 -8.13 18.25
C PHE A 277 15.79 -6.84 17.44
N ILE A 278 16.35 -6.86 16.23
CA ILE A 278 16.30 -5.74 15.26
C ILE A 278 15.53 -6.18 14.01
N LEU A 279 14.50 -5.43 13.66
CA LEU A 279 13.79 -5.58 12.38
C LEU A 279 14.18 -4.41 11.46
N LEU A 280 14.67 -4.70 10.27
CA LEU A 280 15.07 -3.70 9.29
C LEU A 280 14.12 -3.73 8.09
N ASP A 281 13.63 -2.56 7.71
CA ASP A 281 12.82 -2.36 6.52
C ASP A 281 13.60 -1.55 5.49
N ASP A 282 14.54 -2.22 4.85
CA ASP A 282 15.28 -1.64 3.74
C ASP A 282 15.45 -2.65 2.62
N THR A 283 14.49 -2.64 1.71
CA THR A 283 14.50 -3.53 0.54
C THR A 283 15.59 -3.21 -0.47
N SER A 284 16.29 -2.09 -0.30
CA SER A 284 17.41 -1.69 -1.16
C SER A 284 18.74 -2.29 -0.71
N PHE A 285 18.80 -2.93 0.47
CA PHE A 285 20.01 -3.52 1.01
C PHE A 285 19.86 -5.03 1.25
N PRO A 286 20.71 -5.88 0.68
CA PRO A 286 20.74 -7.29 1.02
C PRO A 286 21.17 -7.50 2.48
N ALA A 287 20.76 -8.62 3.06
CA ALA A 287 21.12 -8.98 4.44
C ALA A 287 22.65 -9.00 4.69
N GLU A 288 23.45 -9.22 3.63
CA GLU A 288 24.92 -9.16 3.66
C GLU A 288 25.46 -7.75 3.89
N PHE A 289 24.62 -6.71 3.84
CA PHE A 289 25.02 -5.31 4.01
C PHE A 289 25.78 -5.08 5.34
N PHE A 290 25.40 -5.78 6.39
CA PHE A 290 26.13 -5.71 7.67
C PHE A 290 27.55 -6.25 7.60
N SER A 291 27.88 -7.02 6.57
CA SER A 291 29.23 -7.59 6.37
C SER A 291 30.08 -6.81 5.36
N CYS A 292 29.51 -5.89 4.58
CA CYS A 292 30.17 -5.33 3.39
C CYS A 292 30.55 -3.85 3.49
N GLU A 293 29.88 -3.04 4.35
CA GLU A 293 30.17 -1.62 4.48
C GLU A 293 30.68 -1.24 5.88
N GLU A 294 31.96 -0.88 5.96
CA GLU A 294 32.66 -0.54 7.19
C GLU A 294 31.95 0.59 7.97
N GLU A 295 31.42 1.61 7.29
CA GLU A 295 30.71 2.71 7.91
C GLU A 295 29.41 2.27 8.61
N VAL A 296 28.63 1.38 7.98
CA VAL A 296 27.39 0.87 8.57
C VAL A 296 27.68 -0.13 9.67
N HIS A 297 28.65 -1.01 9.45
CA HIS A 297 29.11 -1.93 10.47
C HIS A 297 29.54 -1.18 11.75
N ASP A 298 30.25 -0.06 11.63
CA ASP A 298 30.68 0.76 12.77
C ASP A 298 29.52 1.38 13.54
N LEU A 299 28.43 1.77 12.89
CA LEU A 299 27.23 2.27 13.55
C LEU A 299 26.56 1.18 14.40
N TRP A 300 26.47 -0.04 13.88
CA TRP A 300 25.74 -1.13 14.51
C TRP A 300 26.56 -1.97 15.50
N LYS A 301 27.90 -1.88 15.48
CA LYS A 301 28.78 -2.74 16.30
C LYS A 301 28.56 -2.60 17.81
N GLY A 302 28.00 -1.46 18.25
CA GLY A 302 27.65 -1.25 19.66
C GLY A 302 26.33 -1.91 20.09
N VAL A 303 25.53 -2.39 19.13
CA VAL A 303 24.23 -3.00 19.38
C VAL A 303 24.37 -4.50 19.52
N ARG A 304 24.19 -5.03 20.73
CA ARG A 304 24.40 -6.45 21.08
C ARG A 304 23.62 -7.40 20.16
N ALA A 305 22.35 -7.11 19.90
CA ALA A 305 21.50 -7.96 19.07
C ALA A 305 22.10 -8.19 17.66
N VAL A 306 22.75 -7.18 17.08
CA VAL A 306 23.41 -7.30 15.77
C VAL A 306 24.66 -8.18 15.89
N GLY A 307 25.48 -7.99 16.92
CA GLY A 307 26.66 -8.83 17.17
C GLY A 307 26.32 -10.32 17.42
N GLU A 308 25.13 -10.59 17.92
CA GLU A 308 24.62 -11.94 18.15
C GLU A 308 23.80 -12.51 16.97
N GLY A 309 23.71 -11.77 15.85
CA GLY A 309 22.93 -12.20 14.69
C GLY A 309 21.40 -12.16 14.90
N ARG A 310 20.93 -11.43 15.92
CA ARG A 310 19.50 -11.29 16.24
C ARG A 310 18.90 -10.09 15.52
N PHE A 311 18.87 -10.19 14.21
CA PHE A 311 18.22 -9.21 13.34
C PHE A 311 17.65 -9.89 12.10
N ALA A 312 16.68 -9.24 11.46
CA ALA A 312 16.15 -9.65 10.18
C ALA A 312 15.91 -8.43 9.28
N VAL A 313 16.13 -8.62 7.98
CA VAL A 313 15.86 -7.62 6.95
C VAL A 313 14.58 -8.02 6.21
N ALA A 314 13.65 -7.08 6.06
CA ALA A 314 12.40 -7.33 5.36
C ALA A 314 12.66 -7.75 3.90
N PRO A 315 11.94 -8.75 3.37
CA PRO A 315 12.13 -9.20 2.00
C PRO A 315 11.73 -8.12 1.00
N ALA A 316 12.39 -8.13 -0.16
CA ALA A 316 12.03 -7.28 -1.29
C ALA A 316 10.75 -7.84 -1.95
N LEU A 317 9.60 -7.41 -1.47
CA LEU A 317 8.30 -7.66 -2.11
C LEU A 317 7.97 -6.51 -3.06
N MET A 318 6.89 -6.65 -3.81
CA MET A 318 6.37 -5.58 -4.68
C MET A 318 6.17 -4.26 -3.92
N HIS A 319 5.75 -4.35 -2.65
CA HIS A 319 5.81 -3.25 -1.67
C HIS A 319 6.46 -3.76 -0.39
N SER A 320 7.14 -2.88 0.35
CA SER A 320 7.72 -3.25 1.65
C SER A 320 6.64 -3.76 2.61
N VAL A 321 6.90 -4.90 3.24
CA VAL A 321 5.98 -5.51 4.23
C VAL A 321 5.83 -4.68 5.51
N LEU A 322 6.76 -3.78 5.78
CA LEU A 322 6.78 -2.91 6.97
C LEU A 322 6.69 -1.43 6.62
N GLY A 323 6.86 -1.07 5.35
CA GLY A 323 7.02 0.31 4.94
C GLY A 323 5.72 1.02 4.51
N SER A 324 5.80 1.70 3.37
CA SER A 324 4.79 2.63 2.89
C SER A 324 3.51 2.00 2.32
N ALA A 325 3.50 0.70 2.09
CA ALA A 325 2.27 0.01 1.68
C ALA A 325 1.46 -0.40 2.91
N ILE A 326 0.55 0.46 3.31
CA ILE A 326 -0.17 0.30 4.58
C ILE A 326 -1.00 -0.99 4.66
N PHE A 327 -1.54 -1.46 3.55
CA PHE A 327 -2.27 -2.74 3.47
C PHE A 327 -1.35 -3.94 3.70
N ALA A 328 -0.03 -3.79 3.48
CA ALA A 328 0.95 -4.82 3.77
C ALA A 328 1.20 -5.02 5.28
N GLN A 329 0.61 -4.20 6.17
CA GLN A 329 0.70 -4.42 7.62
C GLN A 329 0.22 -5.80 8.03
N SER A 330 -0.81 -6.35 7.39
CA SER A 330 -1.29 -7.70 7.66
C SER A 330 -0.21 -8.75 7.40
N ILE A 331 0.43 -8.70 6.23
CA ILE A 331 1.54 -9.60 5.90
C ILE A 331 2.79 -9.27 6.72
N GLY A 332 3.01 -8.00 7.06
CA GLY A 332 4.09 -7.54 7.94
C GLY A 332 4.02 -8.16 9.34
N MET A 333 2.81 -8.37 9.89
CA MET A 333 2.63 -9.06 11.16
C MET A 333 3.10 -10.52 11.10
N PHE A 334 2.78 -11.24 10.02
CA PHE A 334 3.29 -12.60 9.81
C PHE A 334 4.80 -12.63 9.60
N TRP A 335 5.34 -11.64 8.85
CA TRP A 335 6.77 -11.53 8.66
C TRP A 335 7.51 -11.24 9.97
N MET A 336 7.01 -10.36 10.82
CA MET A 336 7.58 -10.14 12.16
C MET A 336 7.59 -11.43 12.97
N GLY A 337 6.50 -12.19 12.96
CA GLY A 337 6.43 -13.49 13.59
C GLY A 337 7.42 -14.49 13.02
N PHE A 338 7.55 -14.55 11.71
CA PHE A 338 8.54 -15.41 11.03
C PHE A 338 9.98 -15.00 11.37
N ALA A 339 10.29 -13.70 11.38
CA ALA A 339 11.61 -13.21 11.72
C ALA A 339 12.03 -13.54 13.16
N LEU A 340 11.07 -13.46 14.10
CA LEU A 340 11.33 -13.71 15.53
C LEU A 340 11.26 -15.21 15.88
N TRP A 341 10.36 -15.97 15.26
CA TRP A 341 10.12 -17.40 15.53
C TRP A 341 9.93 -18.19 14.23
N PRO A 342 10.99 -18.37 13.42
CA PRO A 342 10.89 -18.94 12.07
C PRO A 342 10.25 -20.33 12.05
N GLU A 343 10.58 -21.18 13.01
CA GLU A 343 10.01 -22.55 13.10
C GLU A 343 8.49 -22.57 13.29
N ARG A 344 7.96 -21.52 13.90
CA ARG A 344 6.53 -21.41 14.20
C ARG A 344 5.73 -20.80 13.05
N PHE A 345 6.35 -19.93 12.25
CA PHE A 345 5.67 -19.11 11.24
C PHE A 345 5.99 -19.49 9.80
N ARG A 346 6.96 -20.37 9.53
CA ARG A 346 7.44 -20.65 8.16
C ARG A 346 6.31 -21.07 7.20
N GLU A 347 5.52 -22.06 7.57
CA GLU A 347 4.43 -22.57 6.70
C GLU A 347 3.32 -21.51 6.51
N SER A 348 2.94 -20.83 7.61
CA SER A 348 1.92 -19.78 7.55
C SER A 348 2.39 -18.57 6.75
N MET A 349 3.67 -18.19 6.83
CA MET A 349 4.22 -17.06 6.09
C MET A 349 4.13 -17.26 4.57
N VAL A 350 4.50 -18.45 4.06
CA VAL A 350 4.38 -18.75 2.63
C VAL A 350 2.92 -18.74 2.17
N ALA A 351 2.03 -19.36 2.93
CA ALA A 351 0.61 -19.40 2.62
C ALA A 351 -0.02 -17.98 2.63
N GLU A 352 0.38 -17.15 3.59
CA GLU A 352 -0.08 -15.77 3.66
C GLU A 352 0.43 -14.93 2.48
N LEU A 353 1.69 -15.07 2.09
CA LEU A 353 2.24 -14.41 0.90
C LEU A 353 1.47 -14.81 -0.36
N GLN A 354 1.17 -16.09 -0.54
CA GLN A 354 0.36 -16.57 -1.67
C GLN A 354 -1.04 -15.95 -1.69
N CYS A 355 -1.70 -15.92 -0.53
CA CYS A 355 -3.04 -15.34 -0.39
C CYS A 355 -3.00 -13.83 -0.64
N PHE A 356 -2.06 -13.14 -0.03
CA PHE A 356 -1.87 -11.70 -0.15
C PHE A 356 -1.60 -11.27 -1.59
N TYR A 357 -0.65 -11.91 -2.29
CA TYR A 357 -0.32 -11.58 -3.68
C TYR A 357 -1.49 -11.80 -4.62
N ARG A 358 -2.22 -12.89 -4.44
CA ARG A 358 -3.43 -13.16 -5.23
C ARG A 358 -4.50 -12.12 -4.98
N LEU A 359 -4.71 -11.74 -3.71
CA LEU A 359 -5.78 -10.84 -3.32
C LEU A 359 -5.47 -9.38 -3.67
N PHE A 360 -4.30 -8.86 -3.29
CA PHE A 360 -3.97 -7.45 -3.45
C PHE A 360 -3.39 -7.11 -4.82
N TYR A 361 -2.69 -8.04 -5.45
CA TYR A 361 -2.01 -7.80 -6.72
C TYR A 361 -2.55 -8.64 -7.89
N ASN A 362 -3.55 -9.49 -7.65
CA ASN A 362 -4.07 -10.42 -8.66
C ASN A 362 -2.98 -11.34 -9.27
N MET A 363 -1.96 -11.68 -8.50
CA MET A 363 -0.79 -12.44 -8.94
C MET A 363 -0.81 -13.86 -8.39
N GLY A 364 -0.58 -14.85 -9.26
CA GLY A 364 -0.56 -16.29 -8.94
C GLY A 364 0.85 -16.86 -8.81
N LYS A 365 1.74 -16.25 -8.04
CA LYS A 365 3.11 -16.76 -7.83
C LYS A 365 3.13 -18.12 -7.15
N THR A 366 4.16 -18.92 -7.48
CA THR A 366 4.31 -20.27 -6.93
C THR A 366 4.81 -20.26 -5.49
N GLN A 367 4.61 -21.38 -4.78
CA GLN A 367 5.18 -21.57 -3.44
C GLN A 367 6.71 -21.39 -3.44
N ALA A 368 7.40 -21.99 -4.43
CA ALA A 368 8.86 -21.88 -4.55
C ALA A 368 9.34 -20.42 -4.74
N TYR A 369 8.55 -19.59 -5.42
CA TYR A 369 8.84 -18.15 -5.51
C TYR A 369 8.85 -17.50 -4.13
N PHE A 370 7.82 -17.73 -3.31
CA PHE A 370 7.75 -17.14 -1.97
C PHE A 370 8.77 -17.73 -1.00
N GLU A 371 9.05 -19.03 -1.08
CA GLU A 371 10.12 -19.65 -0.32
C GLU A 371 11.49 -19.01 -0.62
N SER A 372 11.74 -18.65 -1.89
CA SER A 372 12.98 -17.96 -2.28
C SER A 372 13.09 -16.52 -1.76
N LEU A 373 11.96 -15.88 -1.43
CA LEU A 373 11.95 -14.51 -0.88
C LEU A 373 12.22 -14.46 0.62
N ILE A 374 11.87 -15.53 1.33
CA ILE A 374 11.99 -15.56 2.81
C ILE A 374 13.20 -16.37 3.30
N GLY A 375 13.93 -17.03 2.40
CA GLY A 375 15.18 -17.76 2.69
C GLY A 375 14.96 -19.19 3.13
#